data_50b8c097017ae22eb04921770c335b3c
#
_entry.id   50b8c097017ae22eb04921770c335b3c
#
_cell.length_a   1.000
_cell.length_b   1.000
_cell.length_c   1.000
_cell.angle_alpha   90.00
_cell.angle_beta   90.00
_cell.angle_gamma   90.00
#
_symmetry.space_group_name_H-M   'P 1'
#
loop_
_entity.id
_entity.type
_entity.pdbx_description
1 polymer ?
#
loop_
_entity_poly.entity_id
_entity_poly.type
_entity_poly.pdbx_seq_one_letter_code
_entity_poly.pdbx_strand_id
1 'polypeptide(L)'
;DLVYAMKRSCPDLHLSINGGVGSLEEAKAHLAAGMDGVMIGRAAYHTPALLLDVDAEIFGAPPATQTAHDVARAMLPYIERHLADGGRVHDVTRHMLGLFAGRPGARAWRRVLSDGAARPGAGPELVEAALDRVPDQVPA
;
A
#
# COMPACT_ATOMS: atom_id res chain seq x y z
N ASP A 1 -24.00 -13.65 -9.28
CA ASP A 1 -22.75 -13.17 -9.84
C ASP A 1 -22.05 -14.30 -10.62
N LEU A 2 -21.57 -14.00 -11.84
CA LEU A 2 -21.06 -14.98 -12.81
C LEU A 2 -19.87 -15.80 -12.25
N VAL A 3 -18.93 -15.14 -11.57
CA VAL A 3 -17.71 -15.78 -11.04
C VAL A 3 -18.06 -16.84 -9.98
N TYR A 4 -18.99 -16.53 -9.09
CA TYR A 4 -19.46 -17.50 -8.09
C TYR A 4 -20.25 -18.65 -8.72
N ALA A 5 -21.05 -18.37 -9.75
CA ALA A 5 -21.72 -19.43 -10.50
C ALA A 5 -20.72 -20.37 -11.16
N MET A 6 -19.67 -19.81 -11.75
CA MET A 6 -18.58 -20.57 -12.37
C MET A 6 -17.85 -21.45 -11.35
N LYS A 7 -17.52 -20.93 -10.17
CA LYS A 7 -16.86 -21.70 -9.11
C LYS A 7 -17.75 -22.88 -8.63
N ARG A 8 -19.08 -22.66 -8.50
CA ARG A 8 -20.00 -23.73 -8.15
C ARG A 8 -20.10 -24.80 -9.25
N SER A 9 -20.04 -24.41 -10.52
CA SER A 9 -20.15 -25.33 -11.65
C SER A 9 -18.85 -26.09 -11.91
N CYS A 10 -17.71 -25.52 -11.54
CA CYS A 10 -16.36 -26.06 -11.75
C CYS A 10 -15.55 -25.97 -10.44
N PRO A 11 -15.91 -26.78 -9.41
CA PRO A 11 -15.30 -26.65 -8.07
C PRO A 11 -13.80 -26.94 -8.05
N ASP A 12 -13.32 -27.79 -8.94
CA ASP A 12 -11.89 -28.16 -9.04
C ASP A 12 -11.04 -27.08 -9.74
N LEU A 13 -11.68 -26.11 -10.37
CA LEU A 13 -10.96 -25.04 -11.04
C LEU A 13 -10.50 -23.99 -10.01
N HIS A 14 -9.19 -23.69 -10.02
CA HIS A 14 -8.66 -22.58 -9.23
C HIS A 14 -9.14 -21.24 -9.79
N LEU A 15 -9.95 -20.52 -9.03
CA LEU A 15 -10.53 -19.24 -9.42
C LEU A 15 -10.17 -18.15 -8.42
N SER A 16 -9.46 -17.13 -8.91
CA SER A 16 -9.21 -15.89 -8.16
C SER A 16 -10.13 -14.79 -8.66
N ILE A 17 -10.80 -14.10 -7.73
CA ILE A 17 -11.67 -12.98 -8.08
C ILE A 17 -10.87 -11.68 -8.19
N ASN A 18 -11.17 -10.88 -9.21
CA ASN A 18 -10.66 -9.54 -9.42
C ASN A 18 -11.83 -8.61 -9.78
N GLY A 19 -11.92 -7.46 -9.13
CA GLY A 19 -12.89 -6.44 -9.49
C GLY A 19 -13.45 -5.68 -8.29
N GLY A 20 -12.91 -4.50 -8.03
CA GLY A 20 -13.46 -3.57 -7.06
C GLY A 20 -13.22 -3.90 -5.58
N VAL A 21 -12.46 -4.95 -5.26
CA VAL A 21 -12.14 -5.30 -3.88
C VAL A 21 -11.37 -4.15 -3.22
N GLY A 22 -11.97 -3.56 -2.19
CA GLY A 22 -11.51 -2.33 -1.56
C GLY A 22 -10.94 -2.50 -0.16
N SER A 23 -11.16 -3.66 0.49
CA SER A 23 -10.72 -3.92 1.86
C SER A 23 -10.36 -5.37 2.09
N LEU A 24 -9.70 -5.67 3.23
CA LEU A 24 -9.41 -7.05 3.65
C LEU A 24 -10.67 -7.79 4.09
N GLU A 25 -11.68 -7.10 4.63
CA GLU A 25 -12.98 -7.68 4.95
C GLU A 25 -13.67 -8.22 3.70
N GLU A 26 -13.68 -7.45 2.61
CA GLU A 26 -14.21 -7.92 1.32
C GLU A 26 -13.40 -9.10 0.79
N ALA A 27 -12.08 -9.05 0.88
CA ALA A 27 -11.22 -10.17 0.48
C ALA A 27 -11.54 -11.44 1.28
N LYS A 28 -11.67 -11.35 2.61
CA LYS A 28 -12.07 -12.46 3.47
C LYS A 28 -13.46 -13.01 3.10
N ALA A 29 -14.40 -12.13 2.81
CA ALA A 29 -15.75 -12.56 2.38
C ALA A 29 -15.71 -13.36 1.07
N HIS A 30 -14.90 -12.96 0.09
CA HIS A 30 -14.72 -13.72 -1.15
C HIS A 30 -14.06 -15.09 -0.90
N LEU A 31 -13.03 -15.16 -0.07
CA LEU A 31 -12.38 -16.42 0.31
C LEU A 31 -13.37 -17.35 1.06
N ALA A 32 -14.11 -16.82 2.03
CA ALA A 32 -15.13 -17.55 2.77
C ALA A 32 -16.27 -18.07 1.86
N ALA A 33 -16.54 -17.37 0.77
CA ALA A 33 -17.53 -17.79 -0.24
C ALA A 33 -16.98 -18.82 -1.26
N GLY A 34 -15.75 -19.34 -1.03
CA GLY A 34 -15.14 -20.41 -1.79
C GLY A 34 -14.24 -19.98 -2.96
N MET A 35 -13.89 -18.70 -3.06
CA MET A 35 -12.84 -18.29 -4.00
C MET A 35 -11.47 -18.77 -3.52
N ASP A 36 -10.62 -19.19 -4.43
CA ASP A 36 -9.28 -19.69 -4.12
C ASP A 36 -8.26 -18.55 -3.98
N GLY A 37 -8.60 -17.36 -4.46
CA GLY A 37 -7.77 -16.18 -4.33
C GLY A 37 -8.55 -14.89 -4.59
N VAL A 38 -7.96 -13.78 -4.15
CA VAL A 38 -8.50 -12.43 -4.32
C VAL A 38 -7.39 -11.50 -4.79
N MET A 39 -7.68 -10.73 -5.85
CA MET A 39 -6.76 -9.72 -6.34
C MET A 39 -7.22 -8.34 -5.86
N ILE A 40 -6.37 -7.68 -5.08
CA ILE A 40 -6.57 -6.30 -4.63
C ILE A 40 -5.66 -5.39 -5.46
N GLY A 41 -6.25 -4.62 -6.37
CA GLY A 41 -5.49 -3.74 -7.26
C GLY A 41 -5.48 -2.29 -6.76
N ARG A 42 -6.49 -1.52 -7.14
CA ARG A 42 -6.55 -0.07 -6.86
C ARG A 42 -6.50 0.29 -5.38
N ALA A 43 -7.12 -0.51 -4.52
CA ALA A 43 -7.10 -0.26 -3.08
C ALA A 43 -5.67 -0.36 -2.52
N ALA A 44 -4.90 -1.38 -2.91
CA ALA A 44 -3.51 -1.53 -2.51
C ALA A 44 -2.62 -0.38 -3.03
N TYR A 45 -2.92 0.16 -4.22
CA TYR A 45 -2.19 1.31 -4.75
C TYR A 45 -2.54 2.63 -4.05
N HIS A 46 -3.84 2.85 -3.78
CA HIS A 46 -4.30 4.10 -3.16
C HIS A 46 -4.11 4.15 -1.65
N THR A 47 -4.11 2.98 -0.99
CA THR A 47 -3.96 2.84 0.45
C THR A 47 -3.05 1.65 0.76
N PRO A 48 -1.76 1.71 0.38
CA PRO A 48 -0.86 0.55 0.50
C PRO A 48 -0.66 0.07 1.94
N ALA A 49 -0.94 0.90 2.94
CA ALA A 49 -0.88 0.50 4.35
C ALA A 49 -1.80 -0.68 4.69
N LEU A 50 -2.87 -0.93 3.93
CA LEU A 50 -3.73 -2.10 4.12
C LEU A 50 -2.97 -3.42 3.98
N LEU A 51 -1.85 -3.43 3.24
CA LEU A 51 -1.04 -4.63 3.02
C LEU A 51 -0.25 -5.05 4.28
N LEU A 52 -0.09 -4.16 5.25
CA LEU A 52 0.56 -4.48 6.54
C LEU A 52 -0.22 -5.54 7.34
N ASP A 53 -1.53 -5.62 7.15
CA ASP A 53 -2.41 -6.51 7.90
C ASP A 53 -2.73 -7.81 7.15
N VAL A 54 -2.32 -7.94 5.87
CA VAL A 54 -2.67 -9.10 5.02
C VAL A 54 -2.20 -10.42 5.61
N ASP A 55 -0.94 -10.50 6.06
CA ASP A 55 -0.37 -11.74 6.56
C ASP A 55 -1.08 -12.21 7.83
N ALA A 56 -1.43 -11.29 8.71
CA ALA A 56 -2.15 -11.62 9.93
C ALA A 56 -3.62 -11.97 9.64
N GLU A 57 -4.31 -11.16 8.83
CA GLU A 57 -5.75 -11.30 8.63
C GLU A 57 -6.15 -12.41 7.65
N ILE A 58 -5.31 -12.69 6.66
CA ILE A 58 -5.60 -13.70 5.64
C ILE A 58 -4.87 -15.03 5.92
N PHE A 59 -3.63 -14.98 6.37
CA PHE A 59 -2.79 -16.17 6.53
C PHE A 59 -2.56 -16.58 7.99
N GLY A 60 -3.14 -15.83 8.96
CA GLY A 60 -3.02 -16.16 10.38
C GLY A 60 -1.60 -16.01 10.94
N ALA A 61 -0.75 -15.24 10.28
CA ALA A 61 0.57 -14.90 10.79
C ALA A 61 0.47 -13.95 12.00
N PRO A 62 1.52 -13.82 12.81
CA PRO A 62 1.57 -12.76 13.82
C PRO A 62 1.38 -11.38 13.19
N PRO A 63 0.73 -10.43 13.89
CA PRO A 63 0.59 -9.07 13.39
C PRO A 63 1.93 -8.46 13.01
N ALA A 64 1.95 -7.67 11.93
CA ALA A 64 3.15 -6.98 11.51
C ALA A 64 3.64 -6.03 12.60
N THR A 65 4.93 -6.05 12.87
CA THR A 65 5.59 -5.07 13.76
C THR A 65 5.99 -3.80 13.02
N GLN A 66 6.05 -3.86 11.70
CA GLN A 66 6.36 -2.72 10.84
C GLN A 66 5.20 -1.74 10.79
N THR A 67 5.52 -0.47 10.86
CA THR A 67 4.59 0.65 10.68
C THR A 67 4.67 1.21 9.26
N ALA A 68 3.71 2.04 8.87
CA ALA A 68 3.79 2.77 7.61
C ALA A 68 5.02 3.71 7.54
N HIS A 69 5.51 4.20 8.70
CA HIS A 69 6.76 4.97 8.77
C HIS A 69 7.96 4.10 8.43
N ASP A 70 8.02 2.87 8.97
CA ASP A 70 9.10 1.93 8.67
C ASP A 70 9.12 1.56 7.19
N VAL A 71 7.93 1.36 6.59
CA VAL A 71 7.79 1.11 5.16
C VAL A 71 8.33 2.28 4.33
N ALA A 72 7.99 3.53 4.71
CA ALA A 72 8.52 4.70 4.02
C ALA A 72 10.05 4.78 4.11
N ARG A 73 10.62 4.54 5.31
CA ARG A 73 12.09 4.53 5.52
C ARG A 73 12.78 3.40 4.76
N ALA A 74 12.15 2.24 4.65
CA ALA A 74 12.68 1.12 3.88
C ALA A 74 12.86 1.43 2.38
N MET A 75 12.16 2.47 1.87
CA MET A 75 12.33 2.94 0.49
C MET A 75 13.56 3.83 0.28
N LEU A 76 14.17 4.38 1.34
CA LEU A 76 15.30 5.31 1.23
C LEU A 76 16.48 4.71 0.45
N PRO A 77 16.97 3.49 0.75
CA PRO A 77 18.07 2.90 0.00
C PRO A 77 17.74 2.64 -1.48
N TYR A 78 16.47 2.39 -1.78
CA TYR A 78 16.00 2.25 -3.16
C TYR A 78 16.05 3.60 -3.89
N ILE A 79 15.56 4.66 -3.26
CA ILE A 79 15.60 6.03 -3.81
C ILE A 79 17.04 6.45 -4.07
N GLU A 80 17.97 6.21 -3.13
CA GLU A 80 19.40 6.52 -3.30
C GLU A 80 20.00 5.83 -4.53
N ARG A 81 19.75 4.53 -4.69
CA ARG A 81 20.22 3.79 -5.88
C ARG A 81 19.60 4.33 -7.17
N HIS A 82 18.29 4.60 -7.17
CA HIS A 82 17.62 5.16 -8.34
C HIS A 82 18.19 6.52 -8.77
N LEU A 83 18.52 7.38 -7.80
CA LEU A 83 19.17 8.67 -8.06
C LEU A 83 20.61 8.50 -8.58
N ALA A 84 21.38 7.56 -8.04
CA ALA A 84 22.74 7.25 -8.51
C ALA A 84 22.73 6.75 -9.97
N ASP A 85 21.68 6.07 -10.39
CA ASP A 85 21.44 5.62 -11.77
C ASP A 85 20.89 6.73 -12.70
N GLY A 86 20.78 7.97 -12.20
CA GLY A 86 20.30 9.13 -12.98
C GLY A 86 18.79 9.33 -13.00
N GLY A 87 18.05 8.57 -12.19
CA GLY A 87 16.61 8.76 -11.97
C GLY A 87 16.30 9.99 -11.12
N ARG A 88 15.01 10.25 -10.87
CA ARG A 88 14.55 11.37 -10.04
C ARG A 88 13.76 10.86 -8.85
N VAL A 89 13.82 11.56 -7.72
CA VAL A 89 13.05 11.21 -6.52
C VAL A 89 11.54 11.10 -6.80
N HIS A 90 11.02 11.94 -7.69
CA HIS A 90 9.61 11.93 -8.10
C HIS A 90 9.17 10.57 -8.68
N ASP A 91 10.06 9.89 -9.41
CA ASP A 91 9.71 8.63 -10.07
C ASP A 91 9.32 7.54 -9.06
N VAL A 92 9.84 7.65 -7.84
CA VAL A 92 9.52 6.75 -6.72
C VAL A 92 8.42 7.34 -5.82
N THR A 93 8.58 8.57 -5.36
CA THR A 93 7.71 9.16 -4.33
C THR A 93 6.27 9.36 -4.80
N ARG A 94 6.01 9.50 -6.10
CA ARG A 94 4.65 9.56 -6.65
C ARG A 94 3.82 8.31 -6.34
N HIS A 95 4.46 7.17 -6.12
CA HIS A 95 3.81 5.91 -5.76
C HIS A 95 3.64 5.74 -4.23
N MET A 96 4.24 6.61 -3.43
CA MET A 96 4.18 6.58 -1.96
C MET A 96 3.08 7.49 -1.40
N LEU A 97 2.43 8.30 -2.23
CA LEU A 97 1.48 9.34 -1.79
C LEU A 97 0.30 8.79 -0.97
N GLY A 98 -0.13 7.57 -1.24
CA GLY A 98 -1.25 6.90 -0.58
C GLY A 98 -0.91 6.26 0.77
N LEU A 99 0.35 6.16 1.17
CA LEU A 99 0.80 5.36 2.31
C LEU A 99 0.10 5.72 3.63
N PHE A 100 -0.20 6.99 3.84
CA PHE A 100 -0.89 7.49 5.03
C PHE A 100 -2.35 7.90 4.75
N ALA A 101 -2.99 7.36 3.70
CA ALA A 101 -4.38 7.68 3.39
C ALA A 101 -5.29 7.46 4.61
N GLY A 102 -6.17 8.43 4.89
CA GLY A 102 -7.09 8.39 6.02
C GLY A 102 -6.49 8.74 7.39
N ARG A 103 -5.16 8.93 7.50
CA ARG A 103 -4.49 9.24 8.78
C ARG A 103 -4.26 10.75 8.97
N PRO A 104 -4.17 11.23 10.23
CA PRO A 104 -3.68 12.58 10.52
C PRO A 104 -2.33 12.82 9.85
N GLY A 105 -2.14 14.00 9.26
CA GLY A 105 -0.90 14.33 8.54
C GLY A 105 -0.86 13.89 7.06
N ALA A 106 -1.75 13.01 6.59
CA ALA A 106 -1.75 12.49 5.23
C ALA A 106 -1.74 13.56 4.12
N ARG A 107 -2.43 14.69 4.36
CA ARG A 107 -2.43 15.82 3.41
C ARG A 107 -1.06 16.51 3.36
N ALA A 108 -0.42 16.68 4.51
CA ALA A 108 0.90 17.29 4.60
C ALA A 108 1.97 16.38 3.97
N TRP A 109 1.91 15.07 4.24
CA TRP A 109 2.72 14.04 3.58
C TRP A 109 2.68 14.19 2.05
N ARG A 110 1.49 14.14 1.46
CA ARG A 110 1.32 14.26 0.00
C ARG A 110 1.85 15.59 -0.53
N ARG A 111 1.58 16.70 0.16
CA ARG A 111 2.03 18.02 -0.27
C ARG A 111 3.55 18.13 -0.26
N VAL A 112 4.22 17.70 0.82
CA VAL A 112 5.69 17.76 0.91
C VAL A 112 6.33 16.94 -0.21
N LEU A 113 5.86 15.71 -0.44
CA LEU A 113 6.39 14.87 -1.51
C LEU A 113 6.14 15.45 -2.90
N SER A 114 4.92 15.96 -3.18
CA SER A 114 4.57 16.50 -4.49
C SER A 114 5.33 17.80 -4.80
N ASP A 115 5.36 18.73 -3.86
CA ASP A 115 6.00 20.04 -4.06
C ASP A 115 7.53 19.94 -4.01
N GLY A 116 8.05 19.07 -3.14
CA GLY A 116 9.48 18.87 -2.95
C GLY A 116 10.14 18.12 -4.10
N ALA A 117 9.47 17.10 -4.63
CA ALA A 117 10.03 16.25 -5.68
C ALA A 117 10.25 16.96 -7.04
N ALA A 118 9.60 18.10 -7.24
CA ALA A 118 9.81 18.94 -8.42
C ALA A 118 11.07 19.82 -8.33
N ARG A 119 11.70 19.91 -7.17
CA ARG A 119 12.88 20.78 -6.96
C ARG A 119 14.13 20.14 -7.54
N PRO A 120 15.00 20.91 -8.20
CA PRO A 120 16.30 20.42 -8.62
C PRO A 120 17.11 19.90 -7.41
N GLY A 121 17.72 18.72 -7.54
CA GLY A 121 18.54 18.13 -6.49
C GLY A 121 17.74 17.52 -5.32
N ALA A 122 16.41 17.37 -5.44
CA ALA A 122 15.61 16.68 -4.42
C ALA A 122 16.11 15.23 -4.25
N GLY A 123 16.30 14.83 -2.99
CA GLY A 123 16.85 13.54 -2.60
C GLY A 123 15.98 12.79 -1.56
N PRO A 124 16.52 11.73 -0.96
CA PRO A 124 15.81 10.90 0.00
C PRO A 124 15.40 11.66 1.28
N GLU A 125 16.07 12.75 1.63
CA GLU A 125 15.73 13.64 2.74
C GLU A 125 14.31 14.21 2.63
N LEU A 126 13.76 14.26 1.42
CA LEU A 126 12.38 14.68 1.18
C LEU A 126 11.38 13.74 1.86
N VAL A 127 11.66 12.44 1.90
CA VAL A 127 10.80 11.44 2.54
C VAL A 127 10.80 11.65 4.06
N GLU A 128 11.96 11.88 4.69
CA GLU A 128 12.03 12.17 6.12
C GLU A 128 11.29 13.47 6.47
N ALA A 129 11.49 14.55 5.68
CA ALA A 129 10.76 15.79 5.86
C ALA A 129 9.24 15.64 5.73
N ALA A 130 8.79 14.69 4.91
CA ALA A 130 7.36 14.37 4.79
C ALA A 130 6.87 13.52 5.97
N LEU A 131 7.68 12.57 6.48
CA LEU A 131 7.37 11.76 7.67
C LEU A 131 7.20 12.62 8.92
N ASP A 132 8.01 13.67 9.11
CA ASP A 132 7.89 14.62 10.21
C ASP A 132 6.51 15.30 10.31
N ARG A 133 5.71 15.22 9.24
CA ARG A 133 4.35 15.77 9.19
C ARG A 133 3.26 14.77 9.56
N VAL A 134 3.63 13.52 9.80
CA VAL A 134 2.70 12.45 10.12
C VAL A 134 3.01 11.94 11.54
N PRO A 135 2.09 11.99 12.48
CA PRO A 135 2.31 11.44 13.83
C PRO A 135 2.61 9.93 13.74
N ASP A 136 3.61 9.46 14.48
CA ASP A 136 3.95 8.03 14.57
C ASP A 136 2.81 7.20 15.19
N GLN A 137 2.08 7.80 16.12
CA GLN A 137 0.92 7.18 16.76
C GLN A 137 -0.34 7.97 16.44
N VAL A 138 -1.42 7.26 16.10
CA VAL A 138 -2.75 7.86 16.07
C VAL A 138 -3.16 8.02 17.56
N PRO A 139 -3.47 9.23 18.03
CA PRO A 139 -4.05 9.38 19.38
C PRO A 139 -5.31 8.51 19.46
N ALA A 140 -5.42 7.74 20.53
CA ALA A 140 -6.58 6.92 20.83
C ALA A 140 -7.85 7.78 20.94
#